data_b2ae4626f3858e8236436ea3e1f493b6
#
_entry.id   b2ae4626f3858e8236436ea3e1f493b6
#
_cell.length_a   1.000
_cell.length_b   1.000
_cell.length_c   1.000
_cell.angle_alpha   90.00
_cell.angle_beta   90.00
_cell.angle_gamma   90.00
#
_symmetry.space_group_name_H-M   'P 1'
#
loop_
_entity.id
_entity.type
_entity.pdbx_description
1 polymer ?
#
loop_
_entity_poly.entity_id
_entity_poly.type
_entity_poly.pdbx_seq_one_letter_code
_entity_poly.pdbx_strand_id
1 'polypeptide(L)'
;IILLITFYSCNKNITEDLVPVEVILTDNVEVYNADLISNDYVLAVENSSATSYLLNKKGEKIYNWDFTQVSGNDIELLADGSIIGIFKQENPSIDFGGFGGTAKIIDKENVTIWEYTVSDNNSIAHHDVEILPNGNVLMIVWERVLNQFAIDGGVEFENDIFTEKLIEIDRSSNSIVWEWNSWDHIVQDKFEDLNNY
;
A
#
# COMPACT_ATOMS: atom_id res chain seq x y z
N ILE A 1 -12.48 -83.09 -21.02
CA ILE A 1 -12.15 -82.52 -19.70
C ILE A 1 -11.90 -81.04 -19.89
N ILE A 2 -12.90 -80.20 -19.52
CA ILE A 2 -12.78 -78.77 -19.55
C ILE A 2 -12.43 -78.29 -18.14
N LEU A 3 -11.25 -77.65 -17.98
CA LEU A 3 -10.77 -77.12 -16.72
C LEU A 3 -11.26 -75.69 -16.60
N LEU A 4 -12.21 -75.44 -15.70
CA LEU A 4 -12.70 -74.11 -15.37
C LEU A 4 -11.79 -73.53 -14.31
N ILE A 5 -10.99 -72.50 -14.67
CA ILE A 5 -10.17 -71.69 -13.72
C ILE A 5 -10.98 -70.47 -13.31
N THR A 6 -11.49 -70.49 -12.09
CA THR A 6 -12.12 -69.31 -11.48
C THR A 6 -11.04 -68.41 -10.85
N PHE A 7 -10.88 -67.16 -11.39
CA PHE A 7 -10.08 -66.14 -10.75
C PHE A 7 -10.90 -65.49 -9.66
N TYR A 8 -10.52 -65.62 -8.39
CA TYR A 8 -10.99 -64.82 -7.31
C TYR A 8 -10.21 -63.50 -7.32
N SER A 9 -10.85 -62.41 -7.73
CA SER A 9 -10.33 -61.05 -7.56
C SER A 9 -10.57 -60.63 -6.11
N CYS A 10 -9.50 -60.58 -5.33
CA CYS A 10 -9.52 -59.96 -3.99
C CYS A 10 -9.47 -58.47 -4.15
N ASN A 11 -10.63 -57.81 -4.22
CA ASN A 11 -10.72 -56.35 -4.09
C ASN A 11 -10.49 -56.00 -2.59
N LYS A 12 -9.24 -55.77 -2.20
CA LYS A 12 -8.96 -55.03 -0.96
C LYS A 12 -9.26 -53.58 -1.23
N ASN A 13 -10.42 -53.10 -0.82
CA ASN A 13 -10.65 -51.70 -0.57
C ASN A 13 -9.74 -51.29 0.58
N ILE A 14 -8.54 -50.78 0.25
CA ILE A 14 -7.73 -50.07 1.22
C ILE A 14 -8.38 -48.66 1.32
N THR A 15 -9.32 -48.55 2.23
CA THR A 15 -9.63 -47.25 2.79
C THR A 15 -8.43 -46.90 3.67
N GLU A 16 -7.44 -46.20 3.10
CA GLU A 16 -6.51 -45.49 3.95
C GLU A 16 -7.37 -44.50 4.73
N ASP A 17 -7.54 -44.74 6.00
CA ASP A 17 -8.01 -43.71 6.94
C ASP A 17 -6.97 -42.59 6.88
N LEU A 18 -7.28 -41.55 6.08
CA LEU A 18 -6.49 -40.32 6.06
C LEU A 18 -6.54 -39.77 7.47
N VAL A 19 -5.49 -40.00 8.25
CA VAL A 19 -5.31 -39.34 9.54
C VAL A 19 -5.34 -37.84 9.24
N PRO A 20 -6.25 -37.09 9.85
CA PRO A 20 -6.29 -35.65 9.63
C PRO A 20 -4.92 -35.07 10.00
N VAL A 21 -4.29 -34.43 9.03
CA VAL A 21 -3.04 -33.71 9.30
C VAL A 21 -3.41 -32.53 10.20
N GLU A 22 -2.93 -32.57 11.44
CA GLU A 22 -3.11 -31.47 12.36
C GLU A 22 -2.46 -30.21 11.77
N VAL A 23 -3.26 -29.15 11.58
CA VAL A 23 -2.78 -27.86 11.10
C VAL A 23 -2.22 -27.12 12.29
N ILE A 24 -0.90 -26.98 12.35
CA ILE A 24 -0.24 -26.17 13.37
C ILE A 24 -0.38 -24.70 12.96
N LEU A 25 -1.04 -23.91 13.80
CA LEU A 25 -1.22 -22.47 13.63
C LEU A 25 -0.19 -21.72 14.49
N THR A 26 0.13 -20.50 14.08
CA THR A 26 0.93 -19.58 14.91
C THR A 26 0.02 -18.76 15.81
N ASP A 27 0.59 -18.05 16.78
CA ASP A 27 -0.12 -17.13 17.68
C ASP A 27 -0.75 -15.93 16.93
N ASN A 28 -0.42 -15.74 15.66
CA ASN A 28 -1.02 -14.71 14.80
C ASN A 28 -2.42 -15.10 14.27
N VAL A 29 -2.88 -16.34 14.53
CA VAL A 29 -4.16 -16.84 14.03
C VAL A 29 -5.07 -17.21 15.20
N GLU A 30 -6.10 -16.41 15.43
CA GLU A 30 -7.10 -16.69 16.47
C GLU A 30 -8.21 -17.64 15.98
N VAL A 31 -8.59 -17.51 14.71
CA VAL A 31 -9.64 -18.32 14.08
C VAL A 31 -9.15 -18.86 12.76
N TYR A 32 -9.28 -20.16 12.56
CA TYR A 32 -8.93 -20.83 11.31
C TYR A 32 -10.09 -21.64 10.77
N ASN A 33 -10.53 -21.33 9.56
CA ASN A 33 -11.50 -22.16 8.82
C ASN A 33 -10.96 -22.40 7.39
N ALA A 34 -10.45 -23.61 7.17
CA ALA A 34 -9.78 -23.99 5.92
C ALA A 34 -10.65 -23.82 4.67
N ASP A 35 -11.99 -23.96 4.81
CA ASP A 35 -12.94 -23.89 3.70
C ASP A 35 -13.27 -22.45 3.30
N LEU A 36 -12.96 -21.48 4.17
CA LEU A 36 -13.25 -20.06 3.96
C LEU A 36 -12.00 -19.22 3.68
N ILE A 37 -10.81 -19.79 3.73
CA ILE A 37 -9.55 -19.11 3.53
C ILE A 37 -8.97 -19.46 2.17
N SER A 38 -8.60 -18.47 1.35
CA SER A 38 -7.85 -18.68 0.12
C SER A 38 -6.44 -19.20 0.41
N ASN A 39 -5.73 -19.66 -0.62
CA ASN A 39 -4.32 -20.06 -0.49
C ASN A 39 -3.35 -18.87 -0.69
N ASP A 40 -3.87 -17.66 -0.77
CA ASP A 40 -3.10 -16.45 -0.97
C ASP A 40 -2.35 -16.03 0.31
N TYR A 41 -1.50 -15.05 0.15
CA TYR A 41 -0.72 -14.46 1.24
C TYR A 41 -1.37 -13.16 1.70
N VAL A 42 -1.08 -12.78 2.95
CA VAL A 42 -1.48 -11.49 3.52
C VAL A 42 -0.25 -10.62 3.68
N LEU A 43 -0.23 -9.45 3.03
CA LEU A 43 0.75 -8.42 3.31
C LEU A 43 0.35 -7.75 4.63
N ALA A 44 1.19 -7.86 5.62
CA ALA A 44 1.03 -7.18 6.90
C ALA A 44 1.95 -5.96 6.94
N VAL A 45 1.34 -4.78 7.02
CA VAL A 45 2.02 -3.49 7.13
C VAL A 45 1.84 -2.97 8.54
N GLU A 46 2.94 -2.83 9.25
CA GLU A 46 2.94 -2.19 10.57
C GLU A 46 3.13 -0.69 10.37
N ASN A 47 2.07 0.09 10.56
CA ASN A 47 2.13 1.54 10.41
C ASN A 47 3.22 2.14 11.31
N SER A 48 4.02 3.02 10.75
CA SER A 48 5.17 3.64 11.43
C SER A 48 6.25 2.64 11.89
N SER A 49 6.34 1.49 11.23
CA SER A 49 7.41 0.52 11.40
C SER A 49 8.40 0.60 10.23
N ALA A 50 9.59 0.08 10.46
CA ALA A 50 10.60 -0.11 9.42
C ALA A 50 10.55 -1.52 8.81
N THR A 51 9.44 -2.24 8.97
CA THR A 51 9.27 -3.60 8.43
C THR A 51 7.87 -3.83 7.91
N SER A 52 7.77 -4.68 6.89
CA SER A 52 6.51 -5.30 6.43
C SER A 52 6.79 -6.76 6.10
N TYR A 53 5.77 -7.60 6.15
CA TYR A 53 5.98 -9.02 5.93
C TYR A 53 4.78 -9.71 5.30
N LEU A 54 5.01 -10.86 4.66
CA LEU A 54 3.97 -11.73 4.17
C LEU A 54 3.66 -12.84 5.18
N LEU A 55 2.39 -13.06 5.42
CA LEU A 55 1.86 -14.19 6.17
C LEU A 55 1.23 -15.20 5.21
N ASN A 56 1.45 -16.48 5.45
CA ASN A 56 0.62 -17.52 4.87
C ASN A 56 -0.66 -17.71 5.68
N LYS A 57 -1.57 -18.56 5.20
CA LYS A 57 -2.85 -18.86 5.87
C LYS A 57 -2.74 -19.50 7.26
N LYS A 58 -1.54 -19.96 7.66
CA LYS A 58 -1.28 -20.47 9.02
C LYS A 58 -0.73 -19.40 9.97
N GLY A 59 -0.58 -18.15 9.48
CA GLY A 59 0.02 -17.05 10.23
C GLY A 59 1.54 -17.09 10.29
N GLU A 60 2.20 -17.94 9.50
CA GLU A 60 3.65 -17.98 9.44
C GLU A 60 4.17 -16.81 8.61
N LYS A 61 5.16 -16.08 9.13
CA LYS A 61 5.91 -15.08 8.36
C LYS A 61 6.80 -15.82 7.36
N ILE A 62 6.49 -15.67 6.07
CA ILE A 62 7.19 -16.38 4.99
C ILE A 62 8.17 -15.49 4.24
N TYR A 63 8.00 -14.18 4.37
CA TYR A 63 8.86 -13.18 3.78
C TYR A 63 8.80 -11.89 4.60
N ASN A 64 9.87 -11.06 4.53
CA ASN A 64 9.95 -9.77 5.22
C ASN A 64 10.79 -8.76 4.42
N TRP A 65 10.32 -7.53 4.41
CA TRP A 65 11.09 -6.37 3.98
C TRP A 65 11.54 -5.60 5.21
N ASP A 66 12.84 -5.26 5.26
CA ASP A 66 13.44 -4.41 6.28
C ASP A 66 13.83 -3.07 5.63
N PHE A 67 13.18 -2.01 6.02
CA PHE A 67 13.34 -0.69 5.40
C PHE A 67 14.43 0.12 6.09
N THR A 68 15.04 1.02 5.34
CA THR A 68 15.99 2.02 5.90
C THR A 68 15.27 3.22 6.52
N GLN A 69 14.00 3.42 6.18
CA GLN A 69 13.12 4.46 6.72
C GLN A 69 11.85 3.84 7.26
N VAL A 70 11.24 4.53 8.20
CA VAL A 70 9.94 4.13 8.73
C VAL A 70 8.88 4.29 7.65
N SER A 71 8.00 3.29 7.49
CA SER A 71 6.86 3.39 6.59
C SER A 71 5.90 4.51 7.01
N GLY A 72 5.32 5.15 6.03
CA GLY A 72 4.15 6.02 6.20
C GLY A 72 2.89 5.19 6.42
N ASN A 73 1.85 5.44 5.65
CA ASN A 73 0.57 4.74 5.83
C ASN A 73 0.34 3.66 4.79
N ASP A 74 0.92 3.77 3.60
CA ASP A 74 0.66 2.88 2.50
C ASP A 74 1.90 2.09 2.08
N ILE A 75 1.71 0.78 1.89
CA ILE A 75 2.63 -0.14 1.23
C ILE A 75 1.81 -1.17 0.46
N GLU A 76 2.07 -1.31 -0.81
CA GLU A 76 1.42 -2.26 -1.70
C GLU A 76 2.40 -3.27 -2.28
N LEU A 77 1.95 -4.53 -2.41
CA LEU A 77 2.70 -5.61 -3.05
C LEU A 77 2.43 -5.63 -4.56
N LEU A 78 3.47 -5.52 -5.34
CA LEU A 78 3.41 -5.55 -6.79
C LEU A 78 3.48 -6.99 -7.34
N ALA A 79 3.03 -7.17 -8.58
CA ALA A 79 2.94 -8.48 -9.21
C ALA A 79 4.30 -9.20 -9.40
N ASP A 80 5.39 -8.45 -9.44
CA ASP A 80 6.76 -8.97 -9.57
C ASP A 80 7.40 -9.32 -8.23
N GLY A 81 6.68 -9.09 -7.12
CA GLY A 81 7.15 -9.33 -5.76
C GLY A 81 7.92 -8.17 -5.14
N SER A 82 8.04 -7.04 -5.84
CA SER A 82 8.47 -5.78 -5.24
C SER A 82 7.31 -5.13 -4.47
N ILE A 83 7.61 -4.10 -3.71
CA ILE A 83 6.60 -3.26 -3.04
C ILE A 83 6.76 -1.82 -3.48
N ILE A 84 5.65 -1.08 -3.49
CA ILE A 84 5.65 0.38 -3.52
C ILE A 84 5.07 0.90 -2.20
N GLY A 85 5.53 2.05 -1.74
CA GLY A 85 4.98 2.65 -0.52
C GLY A 85 5.49 4.05 -0.26
N ILE A 86 4.88 4.70 0.73
CA ILE A 86 5.30 6.01 1.26
C ILE A 86 6.13 5.80 2.51
N PHE A 87 7.27 6.50 2.59
CA PHE A 87 8.21 6.44 3.71
C PHE A 87 8.41 7.81 4.32
N LYS A 88 8.54 7.85 5.65
CA LYS A 88 8.66 9.09 6.42
C LYS A 88 10.02 9.72 6.28
N GLN A 89 10.02 11.02 5.98
CA GLN A 89 11.20 11.86 6.09
C GLN A 89 11.55 12.15 7.55
N GLU A 90 12.83 12.26 7.83
CA GLU A 90 13.32 12.71 9.14
C GLU A 90 13.17 14.24 9.25
N ASN A 91 12.54 14.70 10.33
CA ASN A 91 12.36 16.11 10.66
C ASN A 91 11.79 16.96 9.50
N PRO A 92 10.65 16.59 8.91
CA PRO A 92 10.04 17.37 7.84
C PRO A 92 9.49 18.69 8.37
N SER A 93 9.35 19.68 7.48
CA SER A 93 8.72 20.98 7.84
C SER A 93 7.20 20.86 8.03
N ILE A 94 6.59 19.82 7.46
CA ILE A 94 5.16 19.50 7.53
C ILE A 94 5.05 18.10 8.14
N ASP A 95 4.48 17.96 9.35
CA ASP A 95 4.54 16.76 10.16
C ASP A 95 3.19 16.29 10.70
N PHE A 96 2.07 16.78 10.17
CA PHE A 96 0.77 16.31 10.65
C PHE A 96 0.48 14.86 10.24
N GLY A 97 -0.55 14.29 10.87
CA GLY A 97 -0.86 12.85 10.78
C GLY A 97 -0.94 12.36 9.33
N GLY A 98 -0.27 11.25 9.06
CA GLY A 98 -0.22 10.64 7.74
C GLY A 98 0.90 11.10 6.82
N PHE A 99 1.78 12.02 7.26
CA PHE A 99 2.93 12.44 6.46
C PHE A 99 3.87 11.26 6.13
N GLY A 100 4.54 11.39 5.01
CA GLY A 100 5.58 10.47 4.56
C GLY A 100 6.74 11.25 3.97
N GLY A 101 6.62 11.65 2.72
CA GLY A 101 7.58 12.49 2.01
C GLY A 101 8.32 11.79 0.89
N THR A 102 8.59 10.48 0.98
CA THR A 102 9.29 9.74 -0.08
C THR A 102 8.49 8.51 -0.50
N ALA A 103 8.14 8.43 -1.79
CA ALA A 103 7.68 7.19 -2.39
C ALA A 103 8.88 6.34 -2.80
N LYS A 104 8.82 5.03 -2.58
CA LYS A 104 9.85 4.07 -3.01
C LYS A 104 9.25 2.83 -3.61
N ILE A 105 9.97 2.28 -4.60
CA ILE A 105 9.80 0.89 -5.02
C ILE A 105 11.00 0.11 -4.51
N ILE A 106 10.74 -0.95 -3.75
CA ILE A 106 11.76 -1.81 -3.13
C ILE A 106 11.54 -3.23 -3.65
N ASP A 107 12.58 -3.83 -4.20
CA ASP A 107 12.50 -5.18 -4.74
C ASP A 107 12.46 -6.26 -3.63
N LYS A 108 12.31 -7.50 -4.06
CA LYS A 108 12.30 -8.65 -3.15
C LYS A 108 13.65 -8.94 -2.50
N GLU A 109 14.74 -8.34 -2.92
CA GLU A 109 16.07 -8.39 -2.30
C GLU A 109 16.31 -7.23 -1.31
N ASN A 110 15.26 -6.44 -0.97
CA ASN A 110 15.32 -5.23 -0.13
C ASN A 110 16.17 -4.09 -0.74
N VAL A 111 16.26 -4.03 -2.06
CA VAL A 111 16.95 -2.95 -2.76
C VAL A 111 15.96 -1.91 -3.25
N THR A 112 16.17 -0.64 -2.91
CA THR A 112 15.39 0.46 -3.50
C THR A 112 15.76 0.61 -4.98
N ILE A 113 14.81 0.32 -5.86
CA ILE A 113 15.00 0.38 -7.32
C ILE A 113 14.44 1.66 -7.95
N TRP A 114 13.62 2.39 -7.21
CA TRP A 114 13.12 3.72 -7.58
C TRP A 114 12.73 4.50 -6.33
N GLU A 115 12.93 5.81 -6.34
CA GLU A 115 12.42 6.71 -5.29
C GLU A 115 12.14 8.10 -5.83
N TYR A 116 11.18 8.78 -5.21
CA TYR A 116 10.84 10.17 -5.47
C TYR A 116 10.43 10.87 -4.16
N THR A 117 11.02 12.04 -3.89
CA THR A 117 10.77 12.78 -2.65
C THR A 117 10.03 14.07 -2.93
N VAL A 118 8.93 14.26 -2.18
CA VAL A 118 8.26 15.55 -2.01
C VAL A 118 8.23 15.84 -0.52
N SER A 119 9.12 16.70 -0.06
CA SER A 119 9.19 17.10 1.35
C SER A 119 10.01 18.39 1.45
N ASP A 120 9.31 19.51 1.48
CA ASP A 120 9.88 20.84 1.65
C ASP A 120 9.00 21.71 2.57
N ASN A 121 9.19 23.04 2.56
CA ASN A 121 8.42 23.95 3.40
C ASN A 121 6.98 24.15 2.90
N ASN A 122 6.68 23.80 1.66
CA ASN A 122 5.41 24.06 1.00
C ASN A 122 4.62 22.79 0.71
N SER A 123 5.29 21.65 0.60
CA SER A 123 4.62 20.40 0.21
C SER A 123 5.26 19.18 0.82
N ILE A 124 4.43 18.14 1.05
CA ILE A 124 4.88 16.82 1.48
C ILE A 124 3.95 15.73 0.94
N ALA A 125 4.54 14.65 0.41
CA ALA A 125 3.78 13.47 0.05
C ALA A 125 3.24 12.77 1.31
N HIS A 126 2.01 12.26 1.23
CA HIS A 126 1.34 11.64 2.36
C HIS A 126 0.41 10.51 1.92
N HIS A 127 0.02 9.69 2.87
CA HIS A 127 -0.95 8.60 2.83
C HIS A 127 -0.73 7.58 1.72
N ASP A 128 -0.79 7.92 0.44
CA ASP A 128 -1.02 6.98 -0.64
C ASP A 128 -0.14 7.21 -1.88
N VAL A 129 0.21 6.12 -2.56
CA VAL A 129 0.98 6.11 -3.80
C VAL A 129 0.59 4.91 -4.68
N GLU A 130 0.41 5.12 -5.97
CA GLU A 130 -0.08 4.12 -6.91
C GLU A 130 0.78 4.05 -8.17
N ILE A 131 1.01 2.85 -8.72
CA ILE A 131 1.60 2.68 -10.05
C ILE A 131 0.47 2.64 -11.09
N LEU A 132 0.46 3.62 -11.97
CA LEU A 132 -0.51 3.71 -13.05
C LEU A 132 -0.24 2.67 -14.16
N PRO A 133 -1.27 2.32 -14.97
CA PRO A 133 -1.11 1.36 -16.07
C PRO A 133 -0.04 1.73 -17.12
N ASN A 134 0.31 3.01 -17.24
CA ASN A 134 1.40 3.50 -18.11
C ASN A 134 2.79 3.35 -17.47
N GLY A 135 2.86 2.89 -16.21
CA GLY A 135 4.08 2.71 -15.45
C GLY A 135 4.56 3.95 -14.69
N ASN A 136 3.85 5.07 -14.79
CA ASN A 136 4.10 6.26 -13.98
C ASN A 136 3.60 6.04 -12.55
N VAL A 137 3.99 6.92 -11.64
CA VAL A 137 3.56 6.89 -10.25
C VAL A 137 2.67 8.08 -9.95
N LEU A 138 1.49 7.82 -9.39
CA LEU A 138 0.60 8.84 -8.85
C LEU A 138 0.82 8.95 -7.35
N MET A 139 0.96 10.18 -6.86
CA MET A 139 1.15 10.48 -5.44
C MET A 139 0.17 11.55 -4.99
N ILE A 140 -0.30 11.44 -3.75
CA ILE A 140 -1.04 12.49 -3.07
C ILE A 140 -0.09 13.32 -2.22
N VAL A 141 -0.25 14.64 -2.25
CA VAL A 141 0.65 15.63 -1.67
C VAL A 141 -0.16 16.72 -0.96
N TRP A 142 0.20 17.08 0.25
CA TRP A 142 -0.26 18.33 0.82
C TRP A 142 0.51 19.49 0.21
N GLU A 143 -0.22 20.49 -0.24
CA GLU A 143 0.33 21.74 -0.74
C GLU A 143 -0.14 22.92 0.13
N ARG A 144 0.82 23.72 0.57
CA ARG A 144 0.57 24.88 1.40
C ARG A 144 0.02 26.03 0.56
N VAL A 145 -1.15 26.50 0.94
CA VAL A 145 -1.73 27.75 0.44
C VAL A 145 -1.51 28.81 1.50
N LEU A 146 -0.73 29.84 1.16
CA LEU A 146 -0.43 30.92 2.09
C LEU A 146 -1.71 31.65 2.50
N ASN A 147 -1.78 32.08 3.75
CA ASN A 147 -2.93 32.74 4.35
C ASN A 147 -3.49 33.86 3.46
N GLN A 148 -2.64 34.70 2.87
CA GLN A 148 -3.10 35.79 2.00
C GLN A 148 -3.86 35.28 0.77
N PHE A 149 -3.36 34.21 0.11
CA PHE A 149 -4.07 33.62 -1.04
C PHE A 149 -5.37 32.96 -0.60
N ALA A 150 -5.39 32.35 0.58
CA ALA A 150 -6.59 31.76 1.13
C ALA A 150 -7.68 32.80 1.39
N ILE A 151 -7.30 33.96 1.97
CA ILE A 151 -8.20 35.09 2.19
C ILE A 151 -8.70 35.69 0.87
N ASP A 152 -7.82 35.88 -0.11
CA ASP A 152 -8.18 36.39 -1.43
C ASP A 152 -9.13 35.42 -2.17
N GLY A 153 -9.01 34.12 -1.90
CA GLY A 153 -9.92 33.06 -2.35
C GLY A 153 -11.21 32.94 -1.53
N GLY A 154 -11.42 33.78 -0.52
CA GLY A 154 -12.63 33.82 0.29
C GLY A 154 -12.63 32.91 1.52
N VAL A 155 -11.49 32.34 1.90
CA VAL A 155 -11.36 31.55 3.13
C VAL A 155 -11.14 32.47 4.33
N GLU A 156 -12.05 32.45 5.28
CA GLU A 156 -11.88 33.18 6.56
C GLU A 156 -11.07 32.32 7.55
N PHE A 157 -9.76 32.30 7.40
CA PHE A 157 -8.86 31.58 8.29
C PHE A 157 -7.58 32.36 8.53
N GLU A 158 -7.09 32.37 9.77
CA GLU A 158 -5.95 33.20 10.17
C GLU A 158 -4.57 32.61 9.86
N ASN A 159 -4.52 31.34 9.45
CA ASN A 159 -3.28 30.62 9.17
C ASN A 159 -3.22 30.18 7.70
N ASP A 160 -2.03 29.74 7.28
CA ASP A 160 -1.90 29.00 6.03
C ASP A 160 -2.74 27.74 6.09
N ILE A 161 -3.27 27.32 4.96
CA ILE A 161 -4.00 26.08 4.83
C ILE A 161 -3.19 25.10 3.99
N PHE A 162 -3.51 23.82 4.13
CA PHE A 162 -2.92 22.76 3.32
C PHE A 162 -4.02 22.08 2.53
N THR A 163 -3.85 22.02 1.24
CA THR A 163 -4.81 21.43 0.32
C THR A 163 -4.22 20.18 -0.33
N GLU A 164 -5.07 19.35 -0.88
CA GLU A 164 -4.64 18.14 -1.60
C GLU A 164 -4.17 18.50 -3.00
N LYS A 165 -3.06 17.89 -3.39
CA LYS A 165 -2.52 17.92 -4.74
C LYS A 165 -2.23 16.49 -5.18
N LEU A 166 -2.58 16.16 -6.41
CA LEU A 166 -2.15 14.92 -7.06
C LEU A 166 -1.04 15.25 -8.04
N ILE A 167 0.00 14.44 -8.05
CA ILE A 167 1.09 14.52 -9.03
C ILE A 167 1.34 13.17 -9.68
N GLU A 168 1.51 13.16 -11.00
CA GLU A 168 1.95 11.99 -11.76
C GLU A 168 3.42 12.17 -12.13
N ILE A 169 4.24 11.17 -11.77
CA ILE A 169 5.67 11.16 -11.99
C ILE A 169 6.02 10.11 -13.05
N ASP A 170 6.68 10.51 -14.12
CA ASP A 170 7.35 9.59 -15.04
C ASP A 170 8.58 9.00 -14.35
N ARG A 171 8.56 7.68 -14.09
CA ARG A 171 9.64 6.99 -13.37
C ARG A 171 10.96 6.96 -14.12
N SER A 172 10.95 7.07 -15.43
CA SER A 172 12.18 7.02 -16.24
C SER A 172 12.96 8.31 -16.19
N SER A 173 12.27 9.44 -16.12
CA SER A 173 12.87 10.77 -16.07
C SER A 173 12.85 11.42 -14.70
N ASN A 174 12.13 10.84 -13.72
CA ASN A 174 11.84 11.43 -12.42
C ASN A 174 11.25 12.85 -12.54
N SER A 175 10.38 13.05 -13.53
CA SER A 175 9.74 14.34 -13.79
C SER A 175 8.24 14.27 -13.55
N ILE A 176 7.67 15.31 -12.96
CA ILE A 176 6.22 15.48 -12.90
C ILE A 176 5.71 15.74 -14.33
N VAL A 177 4.78 14.91 -14.79
CA VAL A 177 4.18 15.00 -16.14
C VAL A 177 2.73 15.45 -16.10
N TRP A 178 2.09 15.37 -14.95
CA TRP A 178 0.74 15.88 -14.70
C TRP A 178 0.56 16.23 -13.22
N GLU A 179 -0.27 17.25 -12.97
CA GLU A 179 -0.67 17.63 -11.64
C GLU A 179 -2.11 18.15 -11.59
N TRP A 180 -2.74 17.99 -10.44
CA TRP A 180 -4.05 18.52 -10.14
C TRP A 180 -4.06 19.07 -8.72
N ASN A 181 -4.54 20.29 -8.55
CA ASN A 181 -4.59 20.98 -7.26
C ASN A 181 -6.04 21.13 -6.83
N SER A 182 -6.39 20.62 -5.67
CA SER A 182 -7.74 20.77 -5.12
C SER A 182 -8.10 22.22 -4.87
N TRP A 183 -7.09 23.07 -4.60
CA TRP A 183 -7.30 24.51 -4.43
C TRP A 183 -8.02 25.16 -5.61
N ASP A 184 -7.73 24.73 -6.82
CA ASP A 184 -8.33 25.27 -8.05
C ASP A 184 -9.79 24.80 -8.23
N HIS A 185 -10.25 23.86 -7.40
CA HIS A 185 -11.55 23.19 -7.50
C HIS A 185 -12.38 23.26 -6.20
N ILE A 186 -11.89 24.00 -5.20
CA ILE A 186 -12.62 24.13 -3.92
C ILE A 186 -13.87 24.99 -4.16
N VAL A 187 -15.02 24.40 -3.83
CA VAL A 187 -16.29 25.07 -3.78
C VAL A 187 -16.55 25.51 -2.34
N GLN A 188 -16.79 26.78 -2.13
CA GLN A 188 -17.23 27.30 -0.84
C GLN A 188 -18.63 27.91 -0.98
N ASP A 189 -19.47 27.76 0.01
CA ASP A 189 -20.87 28.18 0.03
C ASP A 189 -21.14 29.40 0.93
N LYS A 190 -20.08 29.94 1.56
CA LYS A 190 -20.19 31.01 2.55
C LYS A 190 -20.37 32.40 1.93
N PHE A 191 -19.88 32.61 0.71
CA PHE A 191 -19.94 33.90 0.00
C PHE A 191 -20.60 33.73 -1.36
N GLU A 192 -21.73 34.43 -1.59
CA GLU A 192 -22.51 34.31 -2.82
C GLU A 192 -21.78 34.83 -4.07
N ASP A 193 -20.81 35.75 -3.89
CA ASP A 193 -20.13 36.48 -4.96
C ASP A 193 -18.86 35.75 -5.49
N LEU A 194 -18.45 34.63 -4.91
CA LEU A 194 -17.29 33.91 -5.33
C LEU A 194 -17.63 32.81 -6.33
N ASN A 195 -16.87 32.78 -7.42
CA ASN A 195 -16.94 31.71 -8.39
C ASN A 195 -16.52 30.41 -7.71
N ASN A 196 -17.44 29.46 -7.66
CA ASN A 196 -17.24 28.15 -7.12
C ASN A 196 -16.70 27.19 -8.21
N TYR A 197 -15.80 27.62 -8.96
CA TYR A 197 -14.89 26.92 -9.84
C TYR A 197 -14.26 27.84 -10.83
#